data_4a7e6896440182bec45b881ed6016067
#
_entry.id   4a7e6896440182bec45b881ed6016067
#
_cell.length_a   1.000
_cell.length_b   1.000
_cell.length_c   1.000
_cell.angle_alpha   90.00
_cell.angle_beta   90.00
_cell.angle_gamma   90.00
#
_symmetry.space_group_name_H-M   'P 1'
#
loop_
_entity.id
_entity.type
_entity.pdbx_description
1 polymer ?
#
loop_
_entity_poly.entity_id
_entity_poly.type
_entity_poly.pdbx_seq_one_letter_code
_entity_poly.pdbx_strand_id
1 'polypeptide(L)'
;KVIGTNHTLPTKKAGRYTGGLWVGKFLKTHSYQKILTDEAATMIGEKCSRLCMLEGFVGHAEQANVRVRRYGKKNVGYGKAAE
;
A
#
# COMPACT_ATOMS: atom_id res chain seq x y z
N LYS A 1 35.44 -14.87 -10.59
CA LYS A 1 34.72 -14.23 -11.68
C LYS A 1 33.71 -15.16 -12.37
N VAL A 2 34.00 -16.45 -12.41
CA VAL A 2 33.19 -17.41 -13.17
C VAL A 2 32.08 -18.07 -12.34
N ILE A 3 31.94 -17.71 -11.07
CA ILE A 3 30.97 -18.33 -10.16
C ILE A 3 29.54 -17.83 -10.36
N GLY A 4 29.38 -16.72 -11.06
CA GLY A 4 28.07 -16.17 -11.34
C GLY A 4 27.74 -14.85 -10.62
N THR A 5 28.47 -14.53 -9.57
CA THR A 5 28.30 -13.25 -8.90
C THR A 5 29.06 -12.15 -9.65
N ASN A 6 28.56 -10.92 -9.58
CA ASN A 6 29.20 -9.78 -10.21
C ASN A 6 30.32 -9.20 -9.32
N HIS A 7 31.11 -8.27 -9.87
CA HIS A 7 32.22 -7.62 -9.18
C HIS A 7 31.86 -6.27 -8.61
N THR A 8 30.68 -5.79 -8.85
CA THR A 8 30.23 -4.47 -8.38
C THR A 8 30.02 -4.54 -6.89
N LEU A 9 30.86 -3.86 -6.15
CA LEU A 9 30.83 -3.88 -4.69
C LEU A 9 30.12 -2.64 -4.15
N PRO A 10 29.31 -2.76 -3.12
CA PRO A 10 28.60 -1.62 -2.51
C PRO A 10 29.55 -0.86 -1.59
N THR A 11 30.39 -0.02 -2.15
CA THR A 11 31.34 0.82 -1.41
C THR A 11 30.66 2.04 -0.84
N LYS A 12 31.40 2.82 -0.05
CA LYS A 12 30.96 4.10 0.53
C LYS A 12 29.62 3.98 1.27
N LYS A 13 29.47 2.91 2.06
CA LYS A 13 28.28 2.63 2.86
C LYS A 13 27.05 2.26 2.04
N ALA A 14 27.16 2.11 0.74
CA ALA A 14 26.04 1.70 -0.10
C ALA A 14 25.49 0.32 0.29
N GLY A 15 26.30 -0.53 0.92
CA GLY A 15 25.88 -1.83 1.44
C GLY A 15 24.73 -1.79 2.42
N ARG A 16 24.39 -0.62 2.97
CA ARG A 16 23.19 -0.41 3.80
C ARG A 16 21.92 -0.43 2.98
N TYR A 17 22.01 -0.19 1.66
CA TYR A 17 20.87 -0.02 0.78
C TYR A 17 20.81 -1.04 -0.34
N THR A 18 21.95 -1.62 -0.71
CA THR A 18 22.02 -2.50 -1.87
C THR A 18 23.16 -3.51 -1.70
N GLY A 19 22.95 -4.69 -2.26
CA GLY A 19 23.99 -5.74 -2.34
C GLY A 19 24.89 -5.62 -3.57
N GLY A 20 24.70 -4.58 -4.37
CA GLY A 20 25.44 -4.37 -5.62
C GLY A 20 24.55 -4.52 -6.84
N LEU A 21 25.10 -5.06 -7.92
CA LEU A 21 24.42 -5.20 -9.18
C LEU A 21 23.89 -6.63 -9.39
N TRP A 22 22.66 -6.73 -9.87
CA TRP A 22 22.05 -8.01 -10.22
C TRP A 22 20.97 -7.77 -11.28
N VAL A 23 20.45 -8.83 -11.88
CA VAL A 23 19.49 -8.71 -12.99
C VAL A 23 18.24 -7.91 -12.63
N GLY A 24 17.80 -7.98 -11.38
CA GLY A 24 16.64 -7.23 -10.91
C GLY A 24 16.78 -5.72 -10.98
N LYS A 25 18.02 -5.20 -11.08
CA LYS A 25 18.24 -3.76 -11.22
C LYS A 25 17.77 -3.22 -12.58
N PHE A 26 17.62 -4.10 -13.54
CA PHE A 26 17.15 -3.74 -14.88
C PHE A 26 15.64 -3.95 -15.04
N LEU A 27 14.98 -4.45 -13.99
CA LEU A 27 13.55 -4.70 -13.99
C LEU A 27 12.84 -3.63 -13.17
N LYS A 28 11.63 -3.31 -13.59
CA LYS A 28 10.74 -2.43 -12.82
C LYS A 28 9.72 -3.31 -12.10
N THR A 29 9.64 -3.14 -10.79
CA THR A 29 8.67 -3.87 -9.96
C THR A 29 7.57 -2.92 -9.51
N HIS A 30 6.33 -3.36 -9.60
CA HIS A 30 5.19 -2.61 -9.10
C HIS A 30 4.18 -3.57 -8.47
N SER A 31 3.34 -3.01 -7.60
CA SER A 31 2.30 -3.78 -6.96
C SER A 31 1.01 -3.72 -7.76
N TYR A 32 0.29 -4.82 -7.79
CA TYR A 32 -1.05 -4.90 -8.34
C TYR A 32 -1.96 -5.52 -7.29
N GLN A 33 -3.13 -4.91 -7.07
CA GLN A 33 -4.10 -5.48 -6.14
C GLN A 33 -5.51 -5.29 -6.67
N LYS A 34 -6.37 -6.23 -6.32
CA LYS A 34 -7.78 -6.22 -6.69
C LYS A 34 -8.60 -6.77 -5.52
N ILE A 35 -9.67 -6.07 -5.17
CA ILE A 35 -10.61 -6.52 -4.14
C ILE A 35 -11.74 -7.25 -4.86
N LEU A 36 -12.02 -8.49 -4.44
CA LEU A 36 -12.88 -9.38 -5.19
C LEU A 36 -14.33 -9.45 -4.70
N THR A 37 -14.60 -9.07 -3.44
CA THR A 37 -15.93 -9.17 -2.86
C THR A 37 -16.38 -7.87 -2.21
N ASP A 38 -17.69 -7.68 -2.12
CA ASP A 38 -18.27 -6.51 -1.45
C ASP A 38 -17.95 -6.52 0.05
N GLU A 39 -17.92 -7.68 0.67
CA GLU A 39 -17.58 -7.84 2.08
C GLU A 39 -16.14 -7.40 2.34
N ALA A 40 -15.22 -7.81 1.49
CA ALA A 40 -13.81 -7.41 1.61
C ALA A 40 -13.65 -5.91 1.36
N ALA A 41 -14.34 -5.36 0.36
CA ALA A 41 -14.31 -3.92 0.08
C ALA A 41 -14.83 -3.11 1.26
N THR A 42 -15.89 -3.56 1.90
CA THR A 42 -16.47 -2.91 3.07
C THR A 42 -15.51 -2.95 4.24
N MET A 43 -14.98 -4.11 4.56
CA MET A 43 -14.05 -4.29 5.67
C MET A 43 -12.78 -3.44 5.49
N ILE A 44 -12.20 -3.47 4.31
CA ILE A 44 -10.99 -2.69 4.01
C ILE A 44 -11.32 -1.20 4.05
N GLY A 45 -12.47 -0.79 3.51
CA GLY A 45 -12.91 0.59 3.55
C GLY A 45 -13.06 1.11 4.97
N GLU A 46 -13.65 0.34 5.87
CA GLU A 46 -13.80 0.71 7.27
C GLU A 46 -12.45 0.90 7.96
N LYS A 47 -11.55 -0.06 7.77
CA LYS A 47 -10.21 -0.01 8.37
C LYS A 47 -9.39 1.14 7.80
N CYS A 48 -9.47 1.35 6.50
CA CYS A 48 -8.80 2.45 5.81
C CYS A 48 -9.30 3.80 6.31
N SER A 49 -10.62 3.98 6.40
CA SER A 49 -11.21 5.22 6.91
C SER A 49 -10.73 5.51 8.33
N ARG A 50 -10.75 4.52 9.19
CA ARG A 50 -10.28 4.68 10.58
C ARG A 50 -8.81 5.07 10.63
N LEU A 51 -7.97 4.41 9.85
CA LEU A 51 -6.54 4.72 9.80
C LEU A 51 -6.31 6.14 9.28
N CYS A 52 -7.00 6.52 8.20
CA CYS A 52 -6.90 7.87 7.64
C CYS A 52 -7.30 8.94 8.64
N MET A 53 -8.34 8.70 9.42
CA MET A 53 -8.76 9.65 10.47
C MET A 53 -7.69 9.78 11.56
N LEU A 54 -7.05 8.67 11.94
CA LEU A 54 -5.95 8.72 12.90
C LEU A 54 -4.75 9.50 12.37
N GLU A 55 -4.52 9.46 11.06
CA GLU A 55 -3.46 10.22 10.40
C GLU A 55 -3.85 11.69 10.11
N GLY A 56 -5.10 12.05 10.31
CA GLY A 56 -5.61 13.37 10.01
C GLY A 56 -5.94 13.59 8.53
N PHE A 57 -6.03 12.51 7.73
CA PHE A 57 -6.33 12.58 6.30
C PHE A 57 -7.82 12.40 6.04
N VAL A 58 -8.60 13.45 6.30
CA VAL A 58 -10.06 13.42 6.20
C VAL A 58 -10.53 13.12 4.78
N GLY A 59 -9.89 13.71 3.77
CA GLY A 59 -10.24 13.45 2.36
C GLY A 59 -10.00 12.01 1.97
N HIS A 60 -8.88 11.42 2.41
CA HIS A 60 -8.61 10.00 2.16
C HIS A 60 -9.60 9.10 2.92
N ALA A 61 -9.99 9.48 4.12
CA ALA A 61 -11.01 8.76 4.86
C ALA A 61 -12.33 8.75 4.09
N GLU A 62 -12.71 9.88 3.53
CA GLU A 62 -13.98 9.99 2.78
C GLU A 62 -13.98 9.13 1.53
N GLN A 63 -12.88 9.00 0.81
CA GLN A 63 -12.85 8.10 -0.34
C GLN A 63 -13.01 6.63 0.08
N ALA A 64 -12.55 6.26 1.26
CA ALA A 64 -12.79 4.93 1.82
C ALA A 64 -14.26 4.78 2.25
N ASN A 65 -14.84 5.82 2.84
CA ASN A 65 -16.25 5.83 3.27
C ASN A 65 -17.22 5.66 2.09
N VAL A 66 -16.88 6.21 0.93
CA VAL A 66 -17.68 6.02 -0.30
C VAL A 66 -17.81 4.52 -0.61
N ARG A 67 -16.72 3.77 -0.44
CA ARG A 67 -16.75 2.33 -0.68
C ARG A 67 -17.58 1.58 0.36
N VAL A 68 -17.52 2.00 1.62
CA VAL A 68 -18.35 1.41 2.68
C VAL A 68 -19.83 1.65 2.41
N ARG A 69 -20.21 2.85 2.03
CA ARG A 69 -21.60 3.16 1.66
C ARG A 69 -22.06 2.36 0.45
N ARG A 70 -21.20 2.25 -0.56
CA ARG A 70 -21.55 1.57 -1.81
C ARG A 70 -21.68 0.06 -1.64
N TYR A 71 -20.70 -0.58 -1.02
CA TYR A 71 -20.62 -2.04 -0.94
C TYR A 71 -21.17 -2.62 0.34
N GLY A 72 -21.10 -1.89 1.45
CA GLY A 72 -21.64 -2.30 2.73
C GLY A 72 -23.01 -1.75 3.04
N LYS A 73 -23.47 -0.77 2.26
CA LYS A 73 -24.76 -0.09 2.42
C LYS A 73 -24.96 0.45 3.83
N LYS A 74 -23.89 0.95 4.43
CA LYS A 74 -23.89 1.52 5.76
C LYS A 74 -22.89 2.66 5.86
N ASN A 75 -23.05 3.54 6.85
CA ASN A 75 -22.06 4.55 7.17
C ASN A 75 -21.03 3.99 8.14
N VAL A 76 -19.85 4.56 8.13
CA VAL A 76 -18.83 4.28 9.13
C VAL A 76 -19.17 5.04 10.42
N GLY A 77 -18.78 4.45 11.56
CA GLY A 77 -19.03 5.07 12.87
C GLY A 77 -18.02 6.15 13.26
N TYR A 78 -17.23 6.62 12.31
CA TYR A 78 -16.19 7.62 12.55
C TYR A 78 -15.93 8.42 11.28
N GLY A 79 -15.32 9.59 11.44
CA GLY A 79 -15.11 10.50 10.34
C GLY A 79 -16.38 11.27 9.97
N LYS A 80 -16.25 12.15 8.98
CA LYS A 80 -17.33 13.04 8.56
C LYS A 80 -18.56 12.30 8.05
N ALA A 81 -18.35 11.17 7.39
CA ALA A 81 -19.44 10.39 6.81
C ALA A 81 -20.31 9.72 7.88
N ALA A 82 -19.88 9.69 9.13
CA ALA A 82 -20.68 9.17 10.23
C ALA A 82 -21.86 10.06 10.58
N GLU A 83 -21.82 11.30 10.17
CA GLU A 83 -22.90 12.25 10.36
C GLU A 83 -23.99 12.03 9.30
#